data_5d764643b0d7cd33dee42f6997cb32a3
#
_entry.id   5d764643b0d7cd33dee42f6997cb32a3
#
_cell.length_a   1.000
_cell.length_b   1.000
_cell.length_c   1.000
_cell.angle_alpha   90.00
_cell.angle_beta   90.00
_cell.angle_gamma   90.00
#
_symmetry.space_group_name_H-M   'P 1'
#
loop_
_entity.id
_entity.type
_entity.pdbx_description
1 polymer ?
#
loop_
_entity_poly.entity_id
_entity_poly.type
_entity_poly.pdbx_seq_one_letter_code
_entity_poly.pdbx_strand_id
1 'polypeptide(L)'
;MRVRASVLDLGKKLPKRGDPNNAEFTDDAKTDAADDGLVVLASYGTTPKGRGPRGTAEIEDLVLDVGDDYLRHPALNAAGLSGTEWLALFRANIAVESAFNPDARSSVGAIGLGQLMPGTADLLGVDPHDPEDNLHGSARYLLAQLEDFGAADLALAAYNAGPEAVRDYGGIPPYAETEGHVAKVLRLTNATLSSE
;
A
#
# COMPACT_ATOMS: atom_id res chain seq x y z
N MET A 1 22.20 17.44 -15.85
CA MET A 1 20.99 17.13 -16.61
C MET A 1 20.29 15.98 -15.88
N ARG A 2 19.34 16.27 -14.97
CA ARG A 2 18.64 15.23 -14.22
C ARG A 2 17.55 14.67 -15.12
N VAL A 3 17.66 13.40 -15.50
CA VAL A 3 16.60 12.67 -16.19
C VAL A 3 15.43 12.53 -15.19
N ARG A 4 14.36 13.25 -15.44
CA ARG A 4 13.08 12.98 -14.80
C ARG A 4 12.62 11.63 -15.35
N ALA A 5 12.77 10.57 -14.58
CA ALA A 5 11.96 9.38 -14.80
C ALA A 5 10.50 9.81 -14.62
N SER A 6 9.72 9.78 -15.68
CA SER A 6 8.31 10.15 -15.56
C SER A 6 7.60 9.03 -14.80
N VAL A 7 6.76 9.40 -13.86
CA VAL A 7 5.91 8.49 -13.07
C VAL A 7 5.10 7.55 -13.97
N LEU A 8 4.78 7.99 -15.19
CA LEU A 8 4.13 7.20 -16.24
C LEU A 8 4.93 5.95 -16.66
N ASP A 9 6.27 5.97 -16.51
CA ASP A 9 7.12 4.81 -16.82
C ASP A 9 7.07 3.73 -15.73
N LEU A 10 6.83 4.11 -14.47
CA LEU A 10 6.71 3.17 -13.36
C LEU A 10 5.42 2.33 -13.50
N GLY A 11 4.31 2.95 -13.85
CA GLY A 11 3.01 2.27 -14.02
C GLY A 11 3.00 1.24 -15.16
N LYS A 12 3.84 1.40 -16.18
CA LYS A 12 3.92 0.47 -17.33
C LYS A 12 4.86 -0.71 -17.12
N LYS A 13 5.74 -0.64 -16.11
CA LYS A 13 6.78 -1.65 -15.86
C LYS A 13 6.50 -2.53 -14.65
N LEU A 14 5.48 -2.18 -13.85
CA LEU A 14 5.16 -2.95 -12.66
C LEU A 14 4.51 -4.28 -13.02
N PRO A 15 4.93 -5.40 -12.40
CA PRO A 15 4.32 -6.70 -12.63
C PRO A 15 2.84 -6.67 -12.22
N LYS A 16 2.00 -7.29 -13.03
CA LYS A 16 0.57 -7.47 -12.75
C LYS A 16 0.41 -8.58 -11.71
N ARG A 17 -0.39 -8.36 -10.71
CA ARG A 17 -0.97 -9.44 -9.92
C ARG A 17 -1.87 -10.25 -10.87
N GLY A 18 -1.51 -11.51 -11.16
CA GLY A 18 -2.22 -12.33 -12.14
C GLY A 18 -1.68 -12.30 -13.56
N ASP A 19 -0.49 -11.74 -13.81
CA ASP A 19 0.18 -11.85 -15.10
C ASP A 19 0.57 -13.31 -15.38
N PRO A 20 0.07 -13.93 -16.48
CA PRO A 20 0.38 -15.32 -16.81
C PRO A 20 1.86 -15.57 -17.09
N ASN A 21 2.67 -14.53 -17.28
CA ASN A 21 4.12 -14.61 -17.43
C ASN A 21 4.88 -14.48 -16.11
N ASN A 22 4.20 -14.14 -15.02
CA ASN A 22 4.76 -14.17 -13.67
C ASN A 22 4.39 -15.51 -13.04
N ALA A 23 5.31 -16.47 -13.06
CA ALA A 23 5.08 -17.85 -12.59
C ALA A 23 4.68 -17.96 -11.10
N GLU A 24 4.66 -16.86 -10.35
CA GLU A 24 4.29 -16.79 -8.94
C GLU A 24 2.81 -16.48 -8.70
N PHE A 25 2.04 -16.12 -9.78
CA PHE A 25 0.62 -15.80 -9.68
C PHE A 25 -0.20 -16.69 -10.61
N THR A 26 -0.25 -17.98 -10.35
CA THR A 26 -1.20 -18.87 -11.05
C THR A 26 -2.55 -18.87 -10.34
N ASP A 27 -3.61 -18.83 -11.14
CA ASP A 27 -5.04 -18.76 -10.76
C ASP A 27 -5.55 -20.00 -9.98
N ASP A 28 -4.65 -20.95 -9.64
CA ASP A 28 -5.01 -22.18 -8.90
C ASP A 28 -5.21 -21.97 -7.39
N ALA A 29 -5.00 -20.74 -6.87
CA ALA A 29 -5.32 -20.37 -5.49
C ALA A 29 -6.79 -19.94 -5.30
N LYS A 30 -7.70 -20.46 -6.11
CA LYS A 30 -9.12 -20.04 -6.16
C LYS A 30 -9.99 -20.49 -5.00
N THR A 31 -9.45 -21.20 -4.00
CA THR A 31 -10.30 -21.72 -2.91
C THR A 31 -9.97 -21.24 -1.50
N ASP A 32 -8.82 -20.59 -1.25
CA ASP A 32 -8.42 -20.28 0.13
C ASP A 32 -8.04 -18.81 0.40
N ALA A 33 -8.04 -17.93 -0.60
CA ALA A 33 -7.59 -16.54 -0.50
C ALA A 33 -8.56 -15.61 0.29
N ALA A 34 -9.75 -16.06 0.63
CA ALA A 34 -10.71 -15.29 1.43
C ALA A 34 -10.35 -15.25 2.93
N ASP A 35 -9.43 -16.11 3.38
CA ASP A 35 -9.10 -16.26 4.81
C ASP A 35 -7.73 -15.67 5.17
N ASP A 36 -6.79 -15.57 4.22
CA ASP A 36 -5.42 -15.17 4.52
C ASP A 36 -5.24 -13.70 4.93
N GLY A 37 -6.06 -12.81 4.42
CA GLY A 37 -6.09 -11.40 4.90
C GLY A 37 -6.60 -11.27 6.34
N LEU A 38 -7.38 -12.25 6.80
CA LEU A 38 -7.90 -12.32 8.16
C LEU A 38 -6.94 -13.05 9.09
N VAL A 39 -6.18 -14.04 8.59
CA VAL A 39 -5.25 -14.86 9.36
C VAL A 39 -4.05 -14.06 9.85
N VAL A 40 -3.53 -13.12 9.06
CA VAL A 40 -2.44 -12.24 9.51
C VAL A 40 -2.88 -11.35 10.67
N LEU A 41 -4.14 -10.92 10.70
CA LEU A 41 -4.70 -10.15 11.82
C LEU A 41 -5.09 -11.04 13.02
N ALA A 42 -5.37 -12.32 12.82
CA ALA A 42 -5.76 -13.26 13.87
C ALA A 42 -4.56 -13.87 14.61
N SER A 43 -3.36 -13.86 14.03
CA SER A 43 -2.13 -14.39 14.64
C SER A 43 -1.52 -13.44 15.69
N TYR A 44 -1.90 -12.19 15.70
CA TYR A 44 -1.49 -11.22 16.72
C TYR A 44 -2.58 -11.13 17.79
N GLY A 45 -2.38 -11.83 18.88
CA GLY A 45 -3.17 -11.99 20.09
C GLY A 45 -4.27 -10.96 20.31
N THR A 46 -5.34 -11.43 20.94
CA THR A 46 -6.55 -10.69 21.31
C THR A 46 -6.30 -9.21 21.59
N THR A 47 -6.56 -8.37 20.59
CA THR A 47 -6.53 -6.91 20.76
C THR A 47 -7.64 -6.51 21.73
N PRO A 48 -7.37 -5.65 22.74
CA PRO A 48 -8.41 -5.08 23.57
C PRO A 48 -9.43 -4.33 22.68
N LYS A 49 -10.71 -4.50 22.95
CA LYS A 49 -11.77 -3.74 22.29
C LYS A 49 -11.44 -2.25 22.30
N GLY A 50 -11.21 -1.67 21.10
CA GLY A 50 -11.17 -0.23 20.91
C GLY A 50 -9.90 0.37 20.34
N ARG A 51 -8.88 -0.43 19.97
CA ARG A 51 -7.68 0.11 19.29
C ARG A 51 -7.35 -0.71 18.05
N GLY A 52 -7.20 -0.03 16.91
CA GLY A 52 -6.69 -0.61 15.67
C GLY A 52 -5.27 -1.18 15.82
N PRO A 53 -4.73 -1.85 14.79
CA PRO A 53 -3.38 -2.41 14.82
C PRO A 53 -2.36 -1.32 15.14
N ARG A 54 -1.44 -1.62 16.07
CA ARG A 54 -0.35 -0.72 16.46
C ARG A 54 0.96 -1.48 16.38
N GLY A 55 1.93 -0.84 15.77
CA GLY A 55 3.34 -1.22 15.85
C GLY A 55 3.94 -0.83 17.19
N THR A 56 5.28 -0.95 17.29
CA THR A 56 6.01 -0.23 18.32
C THR A 56 5.91 1.28 18.07
N ALA A 57 6.06 2.09 19.09
CA ALA A 57 6.01 3.55 18.94
C ALA A 57 7.07 4.00 17.91
N GLU A 58 8.24 3.39 17.93
CA GLU A 58 9.35 3.72 17.02
C GLU A 58 8.99 3.46 15.53
N ILE A 59 8.24 2.40 15.24
CA ILE A 59 7.80 2.12 13.86
C ILE A 59 6.70 3.09 13.43
N GLU A 60 5.77 3.41 14.33
CA GLU A 60 4.73 4.41 14.02
C GLU A 60 5.32 5.80 13.79
N ASP A 61 6.31 6.20 14.59
CA ASP A 61 7.05 7.46 14.43
C ASP A 61 7.79 7.45 13.07
N LEU A 62 8.50 6.36 12.72
CA LEU A 62 9.19 6.22 11.44
C LEU A 62 8.23 6.34 10.24
N VAL A 63 7.02 5.77 10.34
CA VAL A 63 6.00 5.91 9.28
C VAL A 63 5.60 7.37 9.09
N LEU A 64 5.45 8.12 10.18
CA LEU A 64 5.10 9.54 10.12
C LEU A 64 6.25 10.39 9.59
N ASP A 65 7.48 10.14 10.05
CA ASP A 65 8.68 10.83 9.58
C ASP A 65 8.88 10.65 8.08
N VAL A 66 8.80 9.42 7.58
CA VAL A 66 8.88 9.15 6.14
C VAL A 66 7.70 9.81 5.39
N GLY A 67 6.49 9.75 5.94
CA GLY A 67 5.33 10.42 5.35
C GLY A 67 5.53 11.93 5.20
N ASP A 68 6.16 12.56 6.18
CA ASP A 68 6.42 14.00 6.25
C ASP A 68 7.34 14.48 5.12
N ASP A 69 8.30 13.67 4.70
CA ASP A 69 9.20 13.97 3.57
C ASP A 69 8.46 14.21 2.25
N TYR A 70 7.24 13.71 2.13
CA TYR A 70 6.42 13.79 0.92
C TYR A 70 5.28 14.81 0.99
N LEU A 71 5.14 15.61 2.04
CA LEU A 71 4.06 16.59 2.22
C LEU A 71 3.94 17.62 1.08
N ARG A 72 5.02 17.82 0.33
CA ARG A 72 5.05 18.77 -0.81
C ARG A 72 4.98 18.07 -2.17
N HIS A 73 4.68 16.79 -2.17
CA HIS A 73 4.61 16.05 -3.44
C HIS A 73 3.40 16.51 -4.25
N PRO A 74 3.56 16.78 -5.58
CA PRO A 74 2.50 17.35 -6.42
C PRO A 74 1.26 16.44 -6.55
N ALA A 75 1.43 15.13 -6.42
CA ALA A 75 0.33 14.17 -6.44
C ALA A 75 -0.74 14.42 -5.37
N LEU A 76 -0.36 14.98 -4.21
CA LEU A 76 -1.31 15.32 -3.14
C LEU A 76 -2.30 16.37 -3.62
N ASN A 77 -1.80 17.45 -4.22
CA ASN A 77 -2.65 18.49 -4.79
C ASN A 77 -3.53 17.96 -5.93
N ALA A 78 -2.98 17.08 -6.77
CA ALA A 78 -3.72 16.47 -7.88
C ALA A 78 -4.88 15.59 -7.38
N ALA A 79 -4.68 14.89 -6.25
CA ALA A 79 -5.70 14.06 -5.61
C ALA A 79 -6.58 14.83 -4.60
N GLY A 80 -6.36 16.15 -4.43
CA GLY A 80 -7.11 16.97 -3.48
C GLY A 80 -6.86 16.65 -2.02
N LEU A 81 -5.69 16.10 -1.68
CA LEU A 81 -5.31 15.72 -0.33
C LEU A 81 -4.48 16.83 0.36
N SER A 82 -4.86 17.19 1.56
CA SER A 82 -4.01 17.96 2.47
C SER A 82 -2.87 17.10 3.02
N GLY A 83 -1.86 17.74 3.65
CA GLY A 83 -0.77 17.03 4.31
C GLY A 83 -1.26 16.10 5.44
N THR A 84 -2.23 16.55 6.23
CA THR A 84 -2.82 15.74 7.31
C THR A 84 -3.54 14.51 6.76
N GLU A 85 -4.31 14.68 5.69
CA GLU A 85 -4.99 13.55 5.01
C GLU A 85 -4.00 12.56 4.41
N TRP A 86 -2.89 13.05 3.83
CA TRP A 86 -1.82 12.19 3.34
C TRP A 86 -1.18 11.36 4.45
N LEU A 87 -0.78 11.97 5.57
CA LEU A 87 -0.18 11.26 6.69
C LEU A 87 -1.13 10.20 7.27
N ALA A 88 -2.41 10.55 7.43
CA ALA A 88 -3.44 9.62 7.87
C ALA A 88 -3.64 8.45 6.88
N LEU A 89 -3.67 8.75 5.58
CA LEU A 89 -3.81 7.75 4.50
C LEU A 89 -2.60 6.81 4.45
N PHE A 90 -1.39 7.36 4.44
CA PHE A 90 -0.16 6.58 4.38
C PHE A 90 -0.02 5.67 5.59
N ARG A 91 -0.19 6.22 6.82
CA ARG A 91 -0.19 5.42 8.04
C ARG A 91 -1.25 4.31 8.02
N ALA A 92 -2.46 4.62 7.58
CA ALA A 92 -3.54 3.64 7.48
C ALA A 92 -3.22 2.53 6.47
N ASN A 93 -2.58 2.87 5.33
CA ASN A 93 -2.13 1.89 4.36
C ASN A 93 -1.11 0.92 4.98
N ILE A 94 -0.07 1.42 5.64
CA ILE A 94 0.94 0.59 6.33
C ILE A 94 0.29 -0.28 7.43
N ALA A 95 -0.68 0.25 8.16
CA ALA A 95 -1.42 -0.51 9.18
C ALA A 95 -2.19 -1.69 8.58
N VAL A 96 -2.75 -1.54 7.38
CA VAL A 96 -3.50 -2.60 6.69
C VAL A 96 -2.56 -3.61 6.03
N GLU A 97 -1.42 -3.16 5.49
CA GLU A 97 -0.46 -4.02 4.80
C GLU A 97 0.27 -4.99 5.76
N SER A 98 0.74 -4.49 6.90
CA SER A 98 1.62 -5.28 7.77
C SER A 98 1.26 -5.25 9.25
N ALA A 99 0.24 -4.49 9.66
CA ALA A 99 -0.01 -4.15 11.05
C ALA A 99 1.25 -3.56 11.74
N PHE A 100 2.04 -2.77 11.00
CA PHE A 100 3.32 -2.19 11.40
C PHE A 100 4.41 -3.21 11.73
N ASN A 101 4.36 -4.41 11.17
CA ASN A 101 5.40 -5.42 11.34
C ASN A 101 6.45 -5.29 10.21
N PRO A 102 7.71 -4.89 10.53
CA PRO A 102 8.75 -4.76 9.52
C PRO A 102 9.19 -6.10 8.92
N ASP A 103 8.95 -7.20 9.63
CA ASP A 103 9.30 -8.55 9.20
C ASP A 103 8.16 -9.27 8.47
N ALA A 104 7.05 -8.57 8.19
CA ALA A 104 5.89 -9.17 7.54
C ALA A 104 6.24 -9.71 6.15
N ARG A 105 5.72 -10.92 5.85
CA ARG A 105 5.83 -11.56 4.55
C ARG A 105 4.49 -12.18 4.18
N SER A 106 4.02 -11.90 2.99
CA SER A 106 2.83 -12.56 2.47
C SER A 106 3.17 -13.92 1.85
N SER A 107 2.17 -14.77 1.67
CA SER A 107 2.31 -16.05 0.96
C SER A 107 2.74 -15.90 -0.49
N VAL A 108 2.50 -14.73 -1.08
CA VAL A 108 2.85 -14.38 -2.46
C VAL A 108 4.17 -13.61 -2.58
N GLY A 109 4.93 -13.46 -1.48
CA GLY A 109 6.27 -12.89 -1.50
C GLY A 109 6.35 -11.39 -1.27
N ALA A 110 5.27 -10.71 -0.90
CA ALA A 110 5.33 -9.31 -0.49
C ALA A 110 6.10 -9.15 0.83
N ILE A 111 6.84 -8.06 1.00
CA ILE A 111 7.85 -7.89 2.04
C ILE A 111 7.66 -6.57 2.80
N GLY A 112 7.80 -6.65 4.12
CA GLY A 112 8.00 -5.53 5.02
C GLY A 112 6.76 -4.70 5.30
N LEU A 113 6.98 -3.48 5.79
CA LEU A 113 5.93 -2.57 6.30
C LEU A 113 4.86 -2.24 5.27
N GLY A 114 5.24 -1.95 4.04
CA GLY A 114 4.31 -1.62 2.95
C GLY A 114 4.03 -2.79 2.02
N GLN A 115 4.42 -4.02 2.37
CA GLN A 115 4.20 -5.23 1.57
C GLN A 115 4.60 -5.04 0.09
N LEU A 116 5.83 -4.58 -0.13
CA LEU A 116 6.34 -4.40 -1.48
C LEU A 116 6.69 -5.75 -2.10
N MET A 117 6.21 -5.99 -3.33
CA MET A 117 6.70 -7.11 -4.14
C MET A 117 8.17 -6.88 -4.52
N PRO A 118 9.01 -7.93 -4.59
CA PRO A 118 10.43 -7.79 -4.96
C PRO A 118 10.63 -7.00 -6.25
N GLY A 119 9.86 -7.30 -7.30
CA GLY A 119 9.95 -6.56 -8.56
C GLY A 119 9.58 -5.09 -8.43
N THR A 120 8.67 -4.73 -7.55
CA THR A 120 8.33 -3.33 -7.26
C THR A 120 9.46 -2.64 -6.50
N ALA A 121 10.05 -3.32 -5.51
CA ALA A 121 11.20 -2.81 -4.76
C ALA A 121 12.41 -2.56 -5.68
N ASP A 122 12.71 -3.51 -6.56
CA ASP A 122 13.77 -3.38 -7.57
C ASP A 122 13.55 -2.17 -8.49
N LEU A 123 12.33 -1.97 -9.00
CA LEU A 123 11.98 -0.83 -9.85
C LEU A 123 12.10 0.51 -9.12
N LEU A 124 11.78 0.52 -7.83
CA LEU A 124 11.90 1.70 -6.98
C LEU A 124 13.33 1.93 -6.47
N GLY A 125 14.22 0.93 -6.60
CA GLY A 125 15.59 0.99 -6.13
C GLY A 125 15.69 1.07 -4.62
N VAL A 126 14.88 0.27 -3.90
CA VAL A 126 14.85 0.19 -2.43
C VAL A 126 15.16 -1.24 -1.96
N ASP A 127 15.72 -1.37 -0.78
CA ASP A 127 15.79 -2.64 -0.06
C ASP A 127 14.47 -2.89 0.69
N PRO A 128 13.63 -3.85 0.26
CA PRO A 128 12.36 -4.10 0.93
C PRO A 128 12.52 -4.70 2.34
N HIS A 129 13.74 -5.13 2.72
CA HIS A 129 14.06 -5.66 4.05
C HIS A 129 14.50 -4.58 5.04
N ASP A 130 14.93 -3.43 4.56
CA ASP A 130 15.19 -2.27 5.40
C ASP A 130 13.87 -1.53 5.67
N PRO A 131 13.47 -1.29 6.94
CA PRO A 131 12.19 -0.68 7.27
C PRO A 131 12.01 0.72 6.68
N GLU A 132 13.06 1.57 6.71
CA GLU A 132 13.00 2.94 6.22
C GLU A 132 12.94 2.97 4.69
N ASP A 133 13.78 2.19 4.01
CA ASP A 133 13.76 2.02 2.56
C ASP A 133 12.41 1.47 2.06
N ASN A 134 11.85 0.48 2.77
CA ASN A 134 10.53 -0.08 2.48
C ASN A 134 9.43 0.99 2.56
N LEU A 135 9.45 1.82 3.60
CA LEU A 135 8.48 2.92 3.76
C LEU A 135 8.65 3.98 2.67
N HIS A 136 9.87 4.37 2.33
CA HIS A 136 10.12 5.29 1.21
C HIS A 136 9.66 4.71 -0.13
N GLY A 137 9.88 3.42 -0.36
CA GLY A 137 9.36 2.71 -1.53
C GLY A 137 7.83 2.73 -1.56
N SER A 138 7.20 2.42 -0.44
CA SER A 138 5.74 2.40 -0.29
C SER A 138 5.11 3.78 -0.50
N ALA A 139 5.70 4.83 0.08
CA ALA A 139 5.24 6.21 -0.11
C ALA A 139 5.32 6.62 -1.58
N ARG A 140 6.47 6.37 -2.23
CA ARG A 140 6.64 6.68 -3.66
C ARG A 140 5.70 5.89 -4.55
N TYR A 141 5.44 4.62 -4.22
CA TYR A 141 4.51 3.80 -4.99
C TYR A 141 3.07 4.31 -4.85
N LEU A 142 2.62 4.62 -3.62
CA LEU A 142 1.28 5.16 -3.39
C LEU A 142 1.08 6.54 -4.05
N LEU A 143 2.09 7.42 -3.95
CA LEU A 143 2.07 8.73 -4.61
C LEU A 143 2.01 8.63 -6.14
N ALA A 144 2.69 7.65 -6.72
CA ALA A 144 2.60 7.37 -8.14
C ALA A 144 1.17 6.97 -8.55
N GLN A 145 0.49 6.17 -7.73
CA GLN A 145 -0.91 5.81 -7.98
C GLN A 145 -1.86 7.02 -7.79
N LEU A 146 -1.59 7.88 -6.79
CA LEU A 146 -2.35 9.13 -6.62
C LEU A 146 -2.20 10.06 -7.83
N GLU A 147 -1.01 10.15 -8.39
CA GLU A 147 -0.76 10.95 -9.61
C GLU A 147 -1.47 10.38 -10.84
N ASP A 148 -1.48 9.05 -10.99
CA ASP A 148 -2.08 8.35 -12.14
C ASP A 148 -3.62 8.39 -12.10
N PHE A 149 -4.22 8.24 -10.92
CA PHE A 149 -5.66 8.04 -10.78
C PHE A 149 -6.41 9.25 -10.20
N GLY A 150 -5.71 10.18 -9.54
CA GLY A 150 -6.30 11.42 -9.02
C GLY A 150 -7.29 11.26 -7.85
N ALA A 151 -7.45 10.03 -7.31
CA ALA A 151 -8.38 9.73 -6.23
C ALA A 151 -7.79 8.68 -5.28
N ALA A 152 -7.99 8.86 -3.96
CA ALA A 152 -7.39 8.02 -2.94
C ALA A 152 -7.86 6.55 -3.00
N ASP A 153 -9.13 6.32 -3.27
CA ASP A 153 -9.72 4.99 -3.38
C ASP A 153 -9.16 4.20 -4.57
N LEU A 154 -9.03 4.86 -5.74
CA LEU A 154 -8.43 4.26 -6.93
C LEU A 154 -6.92 4.03 -6.75
N ALA A 155 -6.22 4.93 -6.09
CA ALA A 155 -4.80 4.78 -5.78
C ALA A 155 -4.55 3.59 -4.84
N LEU A 156 -5.37 3.41 -3.82
CA LEU A 156 -5.31 2.26 -2.92
C LEU A 156 -5.63 0.95 -3.65
N ALA A 157 -6.64 0.96 -4.53
CA ALA A 157 -6.95 -0.19 -5.38
C ALA A 157 -5.78 -0.55 -6.29
N ALA A 158 -5.11 0.45 -6.89
CA ALA A 158 -3.95 0.26 -7.73
C ALA A 158 -2.70 -0.19 -6.93
N TYR A 159 -2.56 0.28 -5.70
CA TYR A 159 -1.51 -0.19 -4.79
C TYR A 159 -1.64 -1.69 -4.52
N ASN A 160 -2.86 -2.15 -4.24
CA ASN A 160 -3.13 -3.55 -3.90
C ASN A 160 -3.22 -4.47 -5.13
N ALA A 161 -4.05 -4.12 -6.13
CA ALA A 161 -4.33 -4.98 -7.29
C ALA A 161 -3.40 -4.72 -8.50
N GLY A 162 -2.60 -3.65 -8.45
CA GLY A 162 -1.84 -3.14 -9.58
C GLY A 162 -2.62 -2.14 -10.43
N PRO A 163 -1.93 -1.12 -11.00
CA PRO A 163 -2.58 -0.03 -11.74
C PRO A 163 -3.29 -0.50 -13.03
N GLU A 164 -2.83 -1.58 -13.62
CA GLU A 164 -3.44 -2.10 -14.84
C GLU A 164 -4.80 -2.71 -14.59
N ALA A 165 -4.99 -3.42 -13.46
CA ALA A 165 -6.30 -3.92 -13.07
C ALA A 165 -7.32 -2.77 -12.90
N VAL A 166 -6.90 -1.66 -12.27
CA VAL A 166 -7.78 -0.48 -12.13
C VAL A 166 -8.12 0.14 -13.49
N ARG A 167 -7.17 0.20 -14.42
CA ARG A 167 -7.41 0.70 -15.78
C ARG A 167 -8.32 -0.23 -16.58
N ASP A 168 -8.09 -1.54 -16.51
CA ASP A 168 -8.86 -2.54 -17.25
C ASP A 168 -10.34 -2.57 -16.82
N TYR A 169 -10.59 -2.39 -15.51
CA TYR A 169 -11.95 -2.32 -14.95
C TYR A 169 -12.56 -0.91 -14.99
N GLY A 170 -11.76 0.12 -15.25
CA GLY A 170 -12.21 1.51 -15.23
C GLY A 170 -12.63 1.99 -13.82
N GLY A 171 -12.09 1.36 -12.76
CA GLY A 171 -12.44 1.61 -11.37
C GLY A 171 -11.83 0.58 -10.44
N ILE A 172 -12.34 0.47 -9.20
CA ILE A 172 -11.89 -0.56 -8.27
C ILE A 172 -12.24 -1.94 -8.83
N PRO A 173 -11.24 -2.83 -9.05
CA PRO A 173 -11.52 -4.18 -9.54
C PRO A 173 -12.41 -4.94 -8.53
N PRO A 174 -13.35 -5.78 -9.01
CA PRO A 174 -14.25 -6.54 -8.13
C PRO A 174 -13.54 -7.75 -7.51
N TYR A 175 -12.39 -7.51 -6.92
CA TYR A 175 -11.63 -8.47 -6.14
C TYR A 175 -11.92 -8.24 -4.67
N ALA A 176 -12.41 -9.26 -3.96
CA ALA A 176 -12.79 -9.14 -2.55
C ALA A 176 -11.62 -8.62 -1.68
N GLU A 177 -10.38 -9.02 -1.99
CA GLU A 177 -9.17 -8.53 -1.32
C GLU A 177 -9.01 -7.03 -1.53
N THR A 178 -9.09 -6.55 -2.78
CA THR A 178 -8.87 -5.14 -3.11
C THR A 178 -9.99 -4.24 -2.57
N GLU A 179 -11.25 -4.65 -2.72
CA GLU A 179 -12.38 -3.92 -2.12
C GLU A 179 -12.25 -3.84 -0.59
N GLY A 180 -11.87 -4.96 0.04
CA GLY A 180 -11.62 -5.03 1.48
C GLY A 180 -10.44 -4.16 1.93
N HIS A 181 -9.34 -4.13 1.17
CA HIS A 181 -8.18 -3.28 1.43
C HIS A 181 -8.57 -1.80 1.38
N VAL A 182 -9.18 -1.34 0.28
CA VAL A 182 -9.63 0.06 0.12
C VAL A 182 -10.55 0.47 1.26
N ALA A 183 -11.56 -0.34 1.56
CA ALA A 183 -12.53 -0.03 2.61
C ALA A 183 -11.87 0.05 4.01
N LYS A 184 -10.92 -0.83 4.32
CA LYS A 184 -10.20 -0.83 5.61
C LYS A 184 -9.30 0.41 5.73
N VAL A 185 -8.51 0.74 4.68
CA VAL A 185 -7.61 1.89 4.72
C VAL A 185 -8.41 3.18 4.87
N LEU A 186 -9.42 3.43 4.03
CA LEU A 186 -10.23 4.65 4.12
C LEU A 186 -10.96 4.79 5.46
N ARG A 187 -11.44 3.70 6.04
CA ARG A 187 -12.05 3.71 7.37
C ARG A 187 -11.05 4.13 8.45
N LEU A 188 -9.82 3.61 8.42
CA LEU A 188 -8.78 3.98 9.38
C LEU A 188 -8.34 5.43 9.20
N THR A 189 -8.17 5.89 7.97
CA THR A 189 -7.87 7.28 7.64
C THR A 189 -8.90 8.22 8.25
N ASN A 190 -10.19 7.97 7.98
CA ASN A 190 -11.27 8.80 8.51
C ASN A 190 -11.36 8.77 10.04
N ALA A 191 -11.09 7.62 10.67
CA ALA A 191 -11.05 7.52 12.13
C ALA A 191 -9.92 8.35 12.75
N THR A 192 -8.75 8.41 12.11
CA THR A 192 -7.63 9.25 12.52
C THR A 192 -8.00 10.73 12.44
N LEU A 193 -8.51 11.18 11.29
CA LEU A 193 -8.90 12.58 11.05
C LEU A 193 -10.05 13.07 11.96
N SER A 194 -10.91 12.16 12.42
CA SER A 194 -12.03 12.50 13.32
C SER A 194 -11.63 12.56 14.79
N SER A 195 -10.41 12.18 15.14
CA SER A 195 -9.90 12.13 16.53
C SER A 195 -8.98 13.32 16.87
N GLU A 196 -8.66 14.15 15.89
CA GLU A 196 -7.96 15.44 16.03
C GLU A 196 -8.95 16.60 16.24
#